data_a4bdfebee393e4e1fba7d151f7bbef9d
#
_entry.id   a4bdfebee393e4e1fba7d151f7bbef9d
#
_cell.length_a   1.000
_cell.length_b   1.000
_cell.length_c   1.000
_cell.angle_alpha   90.00
_cell.angle_beta   90.00
_cell.angle_gamma   90.00
#
_symmetry.space_group_name_H-M   'P 1'
#
loop_
_entity.id
_entity.type
_entity.pdbx_description
1 polymer ?
#
loop_
_entity_poly.entity_id
_entity_poly.type
_entity_poly.pdbx_seq_one_letter_code
_entity_poly.pdbx_strand_id
1 'polypeptide(L)'
;MCIRDRFYAIQPIINMKAVVLVSGGLDSTTCLAMAREKGFDLYALTFNYGQRHDHELNSAKMVVDFFNIQNHSIIDIDLAQFGGSALTDKIDVPKKRDLSDMAEIPVTYVPARNTVFLSLALAWAEVLGSFDIFIGVNALDYSGYPDCRPEYISSFEKTANLATKAGVSGSSFRIHTPLIDLTKSEIVKVGMDLGVDYSLTSSCYDPDQEGNPCGLCDACY
;
A
#
# COMPACT_ATOMS: atom_id res chain seq x y z
N MET A 1 -12.60 34.37 48.60
CA MET A 1 -11.79 34.40 47.36
C MET A 1 -11.78 32.96 46.84
N CYS A 2 -12.76 32.62 45.97
CA CYS A 2 -12.95 31.25 45.46
C CYS A 2 -12.05 31.05 44.26
N ILE A 3 -11.11 30.12 44.36
CA ILE A 3 -10.29 29.65 43.26
C ILE A 3 -11.19 28.68 42.49
N ARG A 4 -11.61 29.09 41.30
CA ARG A 4 -12.28 28.19 40.32
C ARG A 4 -11.21 27.30 39.69
N ASP A 5 -11.16 26.04 40.11
CA ASP A 5 -10.41 25.01 39.44
C ASP A 5 -11.01 24.81 38.03
N ARG A 6 -10.27 25.27 37.00
CA ARG A 6 -10.57 24.92 35.61
C ARG A 6 -10.14 23.48 35.40
N PHE A 7 -11.06 22.56 35.49
CA PHE A 7 -10.89 21.24 34.90
C PHE A 7 -10.78 21.41 33.38
N TYR A 8 -9.57 21.34 32.86
CA TYR A 8 -9.37 21.08 31.44
C TYR A 8 -9.87 19.66 31.19
N ALA A 9 -11.06 19.54 30.63
CA ALA A 9 -11.52 18.27 30.09
C ALA A 9 -10.52 17.88 28.99
N ILE A 10 -9.71 16.86 29.27
CA ILE A 10 -8.91 16.18 28.25
C ILE A 10 -9.93 15.61 27.27
N GLN A 11 -10.09 16.25 26.11
CA GLN A 11 -10.86 15.68 25.04
C GLN A 11 -10.18 14.34 24.68
N PRO A 12 -10.92 13.23 24.58
CA PRO A 12 -10.34 11.98 24.14
C PRO A 12 -9.72 12.24 22.78
N ILE A 13 -8.43 11.93 22.62
CA ILE A 13 -7.77 11.88 21.32
C ILE A 13 -8.52 10.80 20.55
N ILE A 14 -9.42 11.22 19.67
CA ILE A 14 -10.07 10.29 18.73
C ILE A 14 -8.96 9.91 17.75
N ASN A 15 -8.24 8.82 18.03
CA ASN A 15 -7.32 8.25 17.07
C ASN A 15 -8.13 7.79 15.86
N MET A 16 -8.02 8.53 14.76
CA MET A 16 -8.64 8.13 13.50
C MET A 16 -7.96 6.84 13.03
N LYS A 17 -8.75 5.80 12.81
CA LYS A 17 -8.25 4.54 12.29
C LYS A 17 -7.96 4.68 10.79
N ALA A 18 -6.92 4.01 10.32
CA ALA A 18 -6.63 3.88 8.90
C ALA A 18 -6.26 2.44 8.54
N VAL A 19 -6.82 1.94 7.46
CA VAL A 19 -6.36 0.69 6.82
C VAL A 19 -5.23 1.04 5.87
N VAL A 20 -4.07 0.38 6.01
CA VAL A 20 -2.90 0.60 5.16
C VAL A 20 -2.56 -0.69 4.43
N LEU A 21 -2.50 -0.65 3.11
CA LEU A 21 -2.05 -1.78 2.31
C LEU A 21 -0.53 -1.90 2.41
N VAL A 22 -0.04 -3.02 2.93
CA VAL A 22 1.38 -3.28 3.19
C VAL A 22 1.83 -4.52 2.42
N SER A 23 2.63 -4.33 1.38
CA SER A 23 3.22 -5.44 0.61
C SER A 23 4.60 -5.87 1.13
N GLY A 24 5.24 -5.07 1.98
CA GLY A 24 6.63 -5.26 2.40
C GLY A 24 7.66 -4.65 1.44
N GLY A 25 7.21 -4.03 0.34
CA GLY A 25 8.07 -3.25 -0.55
C GLY A 25 8.29 -1.82 -0.06
N LEU A 26 9.28 -1.16 -0.65
CA LEU A 26 9.71 0.20 -0.33
C LEU A 26 8.54 1.20 -0.27
N ASP A 27 7.69 1.20 -1.29
CA ASP A 27 6.61 2.18 -1.43
C ASP A 27 5.53 1.99 -0.36
N SER A 28 5.07 0.76 -0.14
CA SER A 28 4.07 0.47 0.89
C SER A 28 4.57 0.76 2.30
N THR A 29 5.86 0.53 2.56
CA THR A 29 6.51 0.81 3.84
C THR A 29 6.60 2.32 4.09
N THR A 30 6.99 3.10 3.06
CA THR A 30 7.01 4.56 3.16
C THR A 30 5.60 5.13 3.36
N CYS A 31 4.61 4.61 2.64
CA CYS A 31 3.21 4.97 2.80
C CYS A 31 2.71 4.72 4.24
N LEU A 32 3.08 3.58 4.82
CA LEU A 32 2.78 3.22 6.20
C LEU A 32 3.40 4.22 7.20
N ALA A 33 4.68 4.58 7.01
CA ALA A 33 5.37 5.57 7.83
C ALA A 33 4.68 6.94 7.76
N MET A 34 4.25 7.37 6.58
CA MET A 34 3.51 8.62 6.39
C MET A 34 2.13 8.62 7.06
N ALA A 35 1.42 7.49 7.02
CA ALA A 35 0.15 7.34 7.73
C ALA A 35 0.34 7.41 9.25
N ARG A 36 1.42 6.79 9.77
CA ARG A 36 1.80 6.87 11.18
C ARG A 36 2.11 8.29 11.62
N GLU A 37 2.91 9.01 10.85
CA GLU A 37 3.28 10.42 11.15
C GLU A 37 2.06 11.33 11.21
N LYS A 38 1.02 11.05 10.43
CA LYS A 38 -0.27 11.76 10.51
C LYS A 38 -1.09 11.42 11.75
N GLY A 39 -0.63 10.51 12.61
CA GLY A 39 -1.26 10.18 13.88
C GLY A 39 -2.45 9.20 13.77
N PHE A 40 -2.56 8.44 12.68
CA PHE A 40 -3.58 7.40 12.57
C PHE A 40 -3.28 6.19 13.46
N ASP A 41 -4.33 5.55 13.96
CA ASP A 41 -4.31 4.19 14.51
C ASP A 41 -4.34 3.20 13.35
N LEU A 42 -3.23 2.49 13.12
CA LEU A 42 -2.97 1.78 11.88
C LEU A 42 -3.43 0.32 11.94
N TYR A 43 -4.11 -0.09 10.87
CA TYR A 43 -4.54 -1.45 10.59
C TYR A 43 -3.86 -1.89 9.28
N ALA A 44 -2.81 -2.70 9.40
CA ALA A 44 -2.03 -3.17 8.26
C ALA A 44 -2.76 -4.32 7.55
N LEU A 45 -2.86 -4.25 6.23
CA LEU A 45 -3.47 -5.26 5.39
C LEU A 45 -2.48 -5.74 4.34
N THR A 46 -2.17 -7.03 4.38
CA THR A 46 -1.26 -7.69 3.45
C THR A 46 -2.00 -8.75 2.65
N PHE A 47 -1.61 -8.95 1.40
CA PHE A 47 -2.20 -9.95 0.52
C PHE A 47 -1.19 -11.01 0.12
N ASN A 48 -1.56 -12.27 0.32
CA ASN A 48 -0.95 -13.40 -0.35
C ASN A 48 -1.81 -13.71 -1.58
N TYR A 49 -1.34 -13.31 -2.78
CA TYR A 49 -2.17 -13.37 -4.00
C TYR A 49 -1.67 -14.36 -5.05
N GLY A 50 -0.80 -15.28 -4.65
CA GLY A 50 -0.16 -16.24 -5.54
C GLY A 50 1.07 -15.64 -6.24
N GLN A 51 1.71 -14.64 -5.65
CA GLN A 51 2.99 -14.09 -6.11
C GLN A 51 4.09 -15.17 -6.07
N ARG A 52 5.06 -15.03 -6.98
CA ARG A 52 6.13 -16.03 -7.19
C ARG A 52 7.01 -16.30 -5.97
N HIS A 53 7.10 -15.36 -5.03
CA HIS A 53 8.03 -15.41 -3.90
C HIS A 53 7.37 -14.97 -2.60
N ASP A 54 7.64 -15.72 -1.52
CA ASP A 54 7.16 -15.40 -0.17
C ASP A 54 7.97 -14.27 0.51
N HIS A 55 9.03 -13.78 -0.14
CA HIS A 55 9.89 -12.74 0.43
C HIS A 55 9.13 -11.45 0.76
N GLU A 56 8.19 -11.05 -0.09
CA GLU A 56 7.33 -9.88 0.16
C GLU A 56 6.49 -10.05 1.44
N LEU A 57 5.91 -11.24 1.66
CA LEU A 57 5.10 -11.51 2.85
C LEU A 57 5.94 -11.46 4.14
N ASN A 58 7.16 -11.98 4.07
CA ASN A 58 8.08 -11.93 5.21
C ASN A 58 8.52 -10.50 5.50
N SER A 59 8.85 -9.72 4.46
CA SER A 59 9.15 -8.29 4.59
C SER A 59 7.97 -7.50 5.15
N ALA A 60 6.74 -7.78 4.73
CA ALA A 60 5.55 -7.13 5.28
C ALA A 60 5.42 -7.37 6.79
N LYS A 61 5.65 -8.60 7.25
CA LYS A 61 5.65 -8.92 8.69
C LYS A 61 6.74 -8.17 9.44
N MET A 62 7.99 -8.17 8.92
CA MET A 62 9.11 -7.45 9.55
C MET A 62 8.84 -5.94 9.64
N VAL A 63 8.27 -5.35 8.61
CA VAL A 63 7.89 -3.94 8.58
C VAL A 63 6.81 -3.63 9.62
N VAL A 64 5.77 -4.43 9.68
CA VAL A 64 4.67 -4.27 10.65
C VAL A 64 5.18 -4.38 12.09
N ASP A 65 6.07 -5.36 12.37
CA ASP A 65 6.70 -5.54 13.67
C ASP A 65 7.61 -4.36 14.03
N PHE A 66 8.42 -3.88 13.08
CA PHE A 66 9.30 -2.72 13.27
C PHE A 66 8.50 -1.45 13.66
N PHE A 67 7.36 -1.24 13.03
CA PHE A 67 6.48 -0.11 13.36
C PHE A 67 5.59 -0.35 14.58
N ASN A 68 5.68 -1.53 15.24
CA ASN A 68 4.86 -1.95 16.39
C ASN A 68 3.35 -1.88 16.11
N ILE A 69 2.91 -2.23 14.90
CA ILE A 69 1.49 -2.22 14.54
C ILE A 69 0.83 -3.51 15.05
N GLN A 70 -0.13 -3.34 15.96
CA GLN A 70 -0.79 -4.47 16.62
C GLN A 70 -1.86 -5.15 15.76
N ASN A 71 -2.41 -4.42 14.79
CA ASN A 71 -3.51 -4.90 13.95
C ASN A 71 -2.96 -5.20 12.55
N HIS A 72 -2.57 -6.44 12.29
CA HIS A 72 -2.11 -6.92 10.99
C HIS A 72 -2.99 -8.07 10.52
N SER A 73 -3.61 -7.92 9.36
CA SER A 73 -4.38 -8.98 8.70
C SER A 73 -3.69 -9.38 7.40
N ILE A 74 -3.57 -10.68 7.17
CA ILE A 74 -3.07 -11.25 5.92
C ILE A 74 -4.23 -12.00 5.26
N ILE A 75 -4.55 -11.64 4.01
CA ILE A 75 -5.64 -12.26 3.25
C ILE A 75 -5.04 -13.08 2.13
N ASP A 76 -5.44 -14.35 2.05
CA ASP A 76 -5.09 -15.24 0.97
C ASP A 76 -6.10 -15.09 -0.19
N ILE A 77 -5.58 -14.78 -1.39
CA ILE A 77 -6.36 -14.67 -2.63
C ILE A 77 -5.53 -15.32 -3.73
N ASP A 78 -6.09 -16.22 -4.50
CA ASP A 78 -5.36 -16.83 -5.61
C ASP A 78 -5.66 -16.10 -6.93
N LEU A 79 -4.90 -15.03 -7.22
CA LEU A 79 -4.93 -14.35 -8.52
C LEU A 79 -4.10 -15.10 -9.59
N ALA A 80 -3.21 -16.00 -9.18
CA ALA A 80 -2.38 -16.78 -10.09
C ALA A 80 -3.22 -17.73 -10.96
N GLN A 81 -4.39 -18.15 -10.49
CA GLN A 81 -5.31 -18.97 -11.29
C GLN A 81 -5.81 -18.29 -12.57
N PHE A 82 -5.74 -16.95 -12.65
CA PHE A 82 -6.13 -16.20 -13.84
C PHE A 82 -4.96 -16.01 -14.82
N GLY A 83 -3.72 -16.12 -14.36
CA GLY A 83 -2.51 -15.92 -15.17
C GLY A 83 -2.37 -14.49 -15.71
N GLY A 84 -1.61 -14.37 -16.79
CA GLY A 84 -1.49 -13.11 -17.56
C GLY A 84 -0.51 -12.08 -17.02
N SER A 85 0.29 -12.42 -15.99
CA SER A 85 1.33 -11.53 -15.48
C SER A 85 2.61 -12.30 -15.14
N ALA A 86 3.77 -11.69 -15.38
CA ALA A 86 5.05 -12.25 -14.98
C ALA A 86 5.20 -12.38 -13.45
N LEU A 87 4.34 -11.77 -12.66
CA LEU A 87 4.35 -11.89 -11.19
C LEU A 87 3.52 -13.07 -10.67
N THR A 88 2.61 -13.62 -11.48
CA THR A 88 1.68 -14.69 -11.08
C THR A 88 1.68 -15.88 -12.01
N ASP A 89 2.44 -15.84 -13.12
CA ASP A 89 2.51 -16.90 -14.12
C ASP A 89 3.96 -17.25 -14.47
N LYS A 90 4.17 -18.28 -15.28
CA LYS A 90 5.50 -18.71 -15.77
C LYS A 90 5.97 -17.85 -16.95
N ILE A 91 5.91 -16.55 -16.79
CA ILE A 91 6.39 -15.55 -17.74
C ILE A 91 7.65 -14.93 -17.14
N ASP A 92 8.71 -14.80 -17.94
CA ASP A 92 9.95 -14.20 -17.45
C ASP A 92 9.76 -12.72 -17.11
N VAL A 93 10.33 -12.31 -15.98
CA VAL A 93 10.35 -10.90 -15.58
C VAL A 93 11.33 -10.14 -16.49
N PRO A 94 10.89 -9.12 -17.22
CA PRO A 94 11.78 -8.32 -18.05
C PRO A 94 12.89 -7.67 -17.22
N LYS A 95 14.10 -7.64 -17.80
CA LYS A 95 15.28 -7.03 -17.18
C LYS A 95 15.86 -5.99 -18.14
N LYS A 96 16.34 -4.87 -17.60
CA LYS A 96 16.98 -3.78 -18.35
C LYS A 96 16.08 -3.23 -19.48
N ARG A 97 14.81 -2.97 -19.16
CA ARG A 97 13.90 -2.34 -20.14
C ARG A 97 14.40 -0.95 -20.53
N ASP A 98 14.26 -0.63 -21.82
CA ASP A 98 14.59 0.70 -22.32
C ASP A 98 13.51 1.72 -21.92
N LEU A 99 13.88 2.97 -21.67
CA LEU A 99 12.93 4.05 -21.34
C LEU A 99 11.86 4.26 -22.43
N SER A 100 12.19 3.91 -23.68
CA SER A 100 11.25 3.96 -24.81
C SER A 100 10.12 2.94 -24.72
N ASP A 101 10.32 1.83 -23.99
CA ASP A 101 9.33 0.75 -23.85
C ASP A 101 8.31 1.01 -22.73
N MET A 102 8.43 2.15 -22.05
CA MET A 102 7.60 2.49 -20.89
C MET A 102 6.22 3.04 -21.24
N ALA A 103 5.91 3.21 -22.51
CA ALA A 103 4.58 3.64 -22.97
C ALA A 103 3.53 2.51 -22.91
N GLU A 104 3.96 1.25 -22.83
CA GLU A 104 3.08 0.09 -22.81
C GLU A 104 2.88 -0.42 -21.37
N ILE A 105 1.70 -1.02 -21.13
CA ILE A 105 1.41 -1.71 -19.86
C ILE A 105 2.39 -2.88 -19.74
N PRO A 106 3.23 -2.92 -18.67
CA PRO A 106 4.25 -3.95 -18.55
C PRO A 106 3.65 -5.32 -18.26
N VAL A 107 4.33 -6.37 -18.70
CA VAL A 107 3.92 -7.76 -18.45
C VAL A 107 3.89 -8.15 -16.96
N THR A 108 4.49 -7.31 -16.10
CA THR A 108 4.43 -7.43 -14.64
C THR A 108 3.13 -6.88 -14.03
N TYR A 109 2.28 -6.25 -14.84
CA TYR A 109 0.96 -5.85 -14.40
C TYR A 109 0.10 -7.08 -14.10
N VAL A 110 -0.36 -7.21 -12.86
CA VAL A 110 -1.36 -8.22 -12.48
C VAL A 110 -2.74 -7.60 -12.70
N PRO A 111 -3.56 -8.16 -13.62
CA PRO A 111 -4.83 -7.56 -14.01
C PRO A 111 -5.74 -7.22 -12.84
N ALA A 112 -6.12 -5.95 -12.72
CA ALA A 112 -7.03 -5.38 -11.69
C ALA A 112 -6.61 -5.67 -10.23
N ARG A 113 -5.33 -5.96 -9.96
CA ARG A 113 -4.86 -6.34 -8.61
C ARG A 113 -5.21 -5.28 -7.57
N ASN A 114 -4.92 -4.01 -7.83
CA ASN A 114 -5.21 -2.94 -6.88
C ASN A 114 -6.72 -2.72 -6.70
N THR A 115 -7.53 -3.02 -7.71
CA THR A 115 -9.01 -2.98 -7.59
C THR A 115 -9.50 -4.04 -6.59
N VAL A 116 -8.98 -5.26 -6.68
CA VAL A 116 -9.32 -6.35 -5.74
C VAL A 116 -8.86 -5.98 -4.33
N PHE A 117 -7.61 -5.52 -4.19
CA PHE A 117 -7.04 -5.16 -2.89
C PHE A 117 -7.78 -4.00 -2.23
N LEU A 118 -8.08 -2.94 -2.97
CA LEU A 118 -8.85 -1.81 -2.46
C LEU A 118 -10.28 -2.21 -2.08
N SER A 119 -10.91 -3.14 -2.81
CA SER A 119 -12.25 -3.63 -2.48
C SER A 119 -12.27 -4.39 -1.14
N LEU A 120 -11.25 -5.21 -0.88
CA LEU A 120 -11.11 -5.93 0.40
C LEU A 120 -10.72 -4.98 1.54
N ALA A 121 -9.83 -4.01 1.27
CA ALA A 121 -9.50 -2.96 2.22
C ALA A 121 -10.74 -2.14 2.60
N LEU A 122 -11.58 -1.80 1.63
CA LEU A 122 -12.83 -1.08 1.84
C LEU A 122 -13.81 -1.88 2.74
N ALA A 123 -13.96 -3.17 2.47
CA ALA A 123 -14.82 -4.03 3.28
C ALA A 123 -14.32 -4.10 4.74
N TRP A 124 -13.01 -4.24 4.94
CA TRP A 124 -12.45 -4.28 6.29
C TRP A 124 -12.53 -2.91 6.98
N ALA A 125 -12.26 -1.82 6.26
CA ALA A 125 -12.36 -0.46 6.77
C ALA A 125 -13.79 -0.16 7.26
N GLU A 126 -14.80 -0.55 6.51
CA GLU A 126 -16.22 -0.38 6.91
C GLU A 126 -16.53 -1.15 8.21
N VAL A 127 -16.07 -2.40 8.36
CA VAL A 127 -16.23 -3.19 9.59
C VAL A 127 -15.55 -2.53 10.79
N LEU A 128 -14.38 -1.94 10.58
CA LEU A 128 -13.60 -1.25 11.62
C LEU A 128 -14.19 0.12 12.01
N GLY A 129 -15.09 0.67 11.19
CA GLY A 129 -15.51 2.06 11.29
C GLY A 129 -14.36 3.02 10.97
N SER A 130 -13.44 2.61 10.10
CA SER A 130 -12.36 3.41 9.53
C SER A 130 -12.80 3.95 8.17
N PHE A 131 -12.52 5.22 7.91
CA PHE A 131 -12.89 5.84 6.64
C PHE A 131 -11.68 6.28 5.81
N ASP A 132 -10.48 5.95 6.28
CA ASP A 132 -9.21 6.30 5.67
C ASP A 132 -8.49 5.02 5.23
N ILE A 133 -8.18 4.90 3.94
CA ILE A 133 -7.44 3.79 3.36
C ILE A 133 -6.19 4.35 2.68
N PHE A 134 -5.02 3.78 2.99
CA PHE A 134 -3.74 4.19 2.41
C PHE A 134 -3.22 3.11 1.47
N ILE A 135 -2.74 3.54 0.30
CA ILE A 135 -2.10 2.68 -0.69
C ILE A 135 -0.87 3.38 -1.27
N GLY A 136 0.25 2.65 -1.32
CA GLY A 136 1.55 3.14 -1.80
C GLY A 136 1.69 3.07 -3.33
N VAL A 137 0.70 3.56 -4.08
CA VAL A 137 0.80 3.67 -5.54
C VAL A 137 1.58 4.90 -5.94
N ASN A 138 2.34 4.78 -7.04
CA ASN A 138 3.09 5.86 -7.66
C ASN A 138 2.72 5.95 -9.14
N ALA A 139 2.50 7.17 -9.64
CA ALA A 139 2.14 7.43 -11.03
C ALA A 139 3.33 7.87 -11.89
N LEU A 140 4.41 8.37 -11.27
CA LEU A 140 5.59 8.89 -11.97
C LEU A 140 6.61 7.81 -12.30
N ASP A 141 6.78 6.83 -11.41
CA ASP A 141 7.75 5.76 -11.62
C ASP A 141 7.09 4.60 -12.38
N TYR A 142 7.23 4.57 -13.67
CA TYR A 142 7.15 3.41 -14.57
C TYR A 142 6.00 2.43 -14.40
N SER A 143 5.11 2.64 -13.48
CA SER A 143 3.95 1.78 -13.38
C SER A 143 2.93 2.22 -14.42
N GLY A 144 3.13 1.86 -15.68
CA GLY A 144 2.07 1.92 -16.69
C GLY A 144 0.82 1.16 -16.26
N TYR A 145 0.70 0.89 -14.96
CA TYR A 145 -0.42 0.17 -14.36
C TYR A 145 -1.66 1.06 -14.32
N PRO A 146 -2.73 0.67 -15.02
CA PRO A 146 -3.96 1.47 -15.10
C PRO A 146 -4.56 1.75 -13.72
N ASP A 147 -4.42 0.81 -12.78
CA ASP A 147 -4.97 0.85 -11.44
C ASP A 147 -4.07 1.55 -10.40
N CYS A 148 -3.07 2.31 -10.88
CA CYS A 148 -2.26 3.23 -10.06
C CYS A 148 -2.50 4.70 -10.41
N ARG A 149 -3.31 5.00 -11.44
CA ARG A 149 -3.51 6.36 -11.94
C ARG A 149 -4.43 7.19 -11.04
N PRO A 150 -4.20 8.51 -10.93
CA PRO A 150 -5.03 9.40 -10.10
C PRO A 150 -6.53 9.34 -10.44
N GLU A 151 -6.87 9.23 -11.74
CA GLU A 151 -8.25 9.15 -12.21
C GLU A 151 -8.93 7.87 -11.74
N TYR A 152 -8.20 6.74 -11.72
CA TYR A 152 -8.68 5.48 -11.20
C TYR A 152 -8.95 5.58 -9.69
N ILE A 153 -7.98 6.09 -8.92
CA ILE A 153 -8.12 6.27 -7.47
C ILE A 153 -9.34 7.15 -7.13
N SER A 154 -9.49 8.28 -7.81
CA SER A 154 -10.65 9.17 -7.63
C SER A 154 -11.97 8.48 -7.96
N SER A 155 -11.99 7.63 -9.00
CA SER A 155 -13.18 6.87 -9.38
C SER A 155 -13.51 5.78 -8.37
N PHE A 156 -12.48 5.09 -7.83
CA PHE A 156 -12.66 4.09 -6.78
C PHE A 156 -13.19 4.72 -5.48
N GLU A 157 -12.66 5.89 -5.08
CA GLU A 157 -13.14 6.63 -3.90
C GLU A 157 -14.63 6.99 -4.04
N LYS A 158 -15.06 7.44 -5.23
CA LYS A 158 -16.48 7.68 -5.50
C LYS A 158 -17.29 6.40 -5.38
N THR A 159 -16.78 5.28 -5.93
CA THR A 159 -17.43 3.98 -5.84
C THR A 159 -17.57 3.54 -4.38
N ALA A 160 -16.52 3.68 -3.56
CA ALA A 160 -16.54 3.35 -2.14
C ALA A 160 -17.65 4.10 -1.38
N ASN A 161 -17.81 5.38 -1.66
CA ASN A 161 -18.84 6.22 -1.02
C ASN A 161 -20.28 5.93 -1.52
N LEU A 162 -20.43 5.36 -2.71
CA LEU A 162 -21.74 4.96 -3.26
C LEU A 162 -22.14 3.54 -2.89
N ALA A 163 -21.16 2.65 -2.71
CA ALA A 163 -21.38 1.20 -2.62
C ALA A 163 -21.39 0.66 -1.18
N THR A 164 -21.13 1.52 -0.17
CA THR A 164 -21.05 1.09 1.23
C THR A 164 -22.20 1.64 2.05
N LYS A 165 -22.61 0.90 3.09
CA LYS A 165 -23.61 1.38 4.06
C LYS A 165 -23.16 2.68 4.73
N ALA A 166 -21.87 2.75 5.11
CA ALA A 166 -21.31 3.93 5.75
C ALA A 166 -21.36 5.15 4.82
N GLY A 167 -20.98 4.99 3.54
CA GLY A 167 -21.02 6.06 2.55
C GLY A 167 -22.43 6.61 2.34
N VAL A 168 -23.43 5.75 2.12
CA VAL A 168 -24.83 6.20 1.94
C VAL A 168 -25.47 6.73 3.22
N SER A 169 -24.86 6.44 4.40
CA SER A 169 -25.30 6.99 5.70
C SER A 169 -24.58 8.29 6.10
N GLY A 170 -23.79 8.88 5.20
CA GLY A 170 -23.18 10.20 5.38
C GLY A 170 -21.70 10.18 5.86
N SER A 171 -21.09 9.00 6.04
CA SER A 171 -19.64 8.89 6.20
C SER A 171 -18.94 9.09 4.86
N SER A 172 -17.64 9.43 4.88
CA SER A 172 -16.90 9.68 3.65
C SER A 172 -15.57 8.93 3.69
N PHE A 173 -15.47 7.88 2.88
CA PHE A 173 -14.22 7.18 2.64
C PHE A 173 -13.26 8.06 1.84
N ARG A 174 -11.98 7.98 2.21
CA ARG A 174 -10.85 8.60 1.51
C ARG A 174 -9.81 7.57 1.17
N ILE A 175 -9.33 7.60 -0.07
CA ILE A 175 -8.21 6.79 -0.54
C ILE A 175 -6.97 7.68 -0.61
N HIS A 176 -6.07 7.46 0.34
CA HIS A 176 -4.83 8.23 0.43
C HIS A 176 -3.73 7.59 -0.41
N THR A 177 -3.14 8.37 -1.29
CA THR A 177 -2.03 7.98 -2.17
C THR A 177 -0.86 8.95 -1.99
N PRO A 178 -0.20 8.96 -0.82
CA PRO A 178 0.76 10.02 -0.48
C PRO A 178 2.01 10.02 -1.35
N LEU A 179 2.24 8.98 -2.16
CA LEU A 179 3.42 8.83 -3.02
C LEU A 179 3.12 9.12 -4.48
N ILE A 180 1.89 9.45 -4.85
CA ILE A 180 1.41 9.40 -6.24
C ILE A 180 2.19 10.33 -7.18
N ASP A 181 2.63 11.48 -6.68
CA ASP A 181 3.36 12.51 -7.40
C ASP A 181 4.86 12.57 -7.03
N LEU A 182 5.39 11.58 -6.32
CA LEU A 182 6.78 11.54 -5.88
C LEU A 182 7.63 10.68 -6.79
N THR A 183 8.83 11.10 -7.08
CA THR A 183 9.87 10.27 -7.71
C THR A 183 10.40 9.23 -6.72
N LYS A 184 11.02 8.15 -7.20
CA LYS A 184 11.61 7.10 -6.34
C LYS A 184 12.60 7.67 -5.33
N SER A 185 13.45 8.62 -5.77
CA SER A 185 14.40 9.29 -4.89
C SER A 185 13.73 10.11 -3.78
N GLU A 186 12.61 10.78 -4.09
CA GLU A 186 11.84 11.53 -3.09
C GLU A 186 11.14 10.57 -2.12
N ILE A 187 10.60 9.45 -2.58
CA ILE A 187 9.99 8.42 -1.73
C ILE A 187 11.03 7.89 -0.73
N VAL A 188 12.23 7.52 -1.21
CA VAL A 188 13.32 7.05 -0.34
C VAL A 188 13.71 8.12 0.69
N LYS A 189 13.87 9.38 0.25
CA LYS A 189 14.21 10.48 1.14
C LYS A 189 13.16 10.67 2.24
N VAL A 190 11.88 10.74 1.86
CA VAL A 190 10.78 10.88 2.83
C VAL A 190 10.78 9.71 3.82
N GLY A 191 10.94 8.48 3.36
CA GLY A 191 10.98 7.32 4.24
C GLY A 191 12.15 7.36 5.21
N MET A 192 13.37 7.74 4.75
CA MET A 192 14.52 7.93 5.63
C MET A 192 14.28 9.01 6.68
N ASP A 193 13.69 10.14 6.30
CA ASP A 193 13.35 11.23 7.21
C ASP A 193 12.32 10.77 8.28
N LEU A 194 11.45 9.81 7.95
CA LEU A 194 10.47 9.18 8.84
C LEU A 194 11.02 7.95 9.59
N GLY A 195 12.29 7.63 9.45
CA GLY A 195 12.96 6.54 10.15
C GLY A 195 12.65 5.14 9.61
N VAL A 196 12.28 5.02 8.33
CA VAL A 196 12.10 3.72 7.67
C VAL A 196 13.45 3.01 7.53
N ASP A 197 13.51 1.76 7.99
CA ASP A 197 14.63 0.85 7.71
C ASP A 197 14.34 0.06 6.44
N TYR A 198 14.89 0.50 5.32
CA TYR A 198 14.69 -0.15 4.03
C TYR A 198 15.39 -1.51 3.90
N SER A 199 16.29 -1.88 4.84
CA SER A 199 16.86 -3.23 4.85
C SER A 199 15.84 -4.33 5.15
N LEU A 200 14.68 -3.95 5.71
CA LEU A 200 13.56 -4.85 5.98
C LEU A 200 12.64 -5.05 4.77
N THR A 201 12.83 -4.28 3.69
CA THR A 201 11.92 -4.26 2.55
C THR A 201 12.40 -5.15 1.41
N SER A 202 11.44 -5.69 0.64
CA SER A 202 11.70 -6.45 -0.59
C SER A 202 10.79 -5.95 -1.70
N SER A 203 11.37 -5.35 -2.74
CA SER A 203 10.64 -4.82 -3.90
C SER A 203 11.00 -5.54 -5.21
N CYS A 204 12.02 -6.41 -5.21
CA CYS A 204 12.48 -7.08 -6.41
C CYS A 204 11.42 -8.05 -6.96
N TYR A 205 11.15 -7.97 -8.26
CA TYR A 205 10.20 -8.87 -8.94
C TYR A 205 10.77 -10.27 -9.22
N ASP A 206 12.10 -10.43 -9.16
CA ASP A 206 12.80 -11.68 -9.47
C ASP A 206 14.05 -11.82 -8.56
N PRO A 207 13.85 -11.93 -7.22
CA PRO A 207 14.94 -12.16 -6.29
C PRO A 207 15.49 -13.58 -6.45
N ASP A 208 16.70 -13.80 -5.96
CA ASP A 208 17.27 -15.15 -5.85
C ASP A 208 16.59 -15.97 -4.72
N GLN A 209 17.07 -17.22 -4.51
CA GLN A 209 16.50 -18.11 -3.50
C GLN A 209 16.71 -17.58 -2.06
N GLU A 210 17.74 -16.78 -1.84
CA GLU A 210 18.04 -16.15 -0.56
C GLU A 210 17.29 -14.81 -0.36
N GLY A 211 16.58 -14.33 -1.39
CA GLY A 211 15.84 -13.07 -1.35
C GLY A 211 16.65 -11.84 -1.77
N ASN A 212 17.90 -12.03 -2.26
CA ASN A 212 18.69 -10.90 -2.75
C ASN A 212 18.08 -10.31 -4.03
N PRO A 213 18.08 -8.99 -4.18
CA PRO A 213 17.49 -8.34 -5.36
C PRO A 213 18.32 -8.63 -6.62
N CYS A 214 17.63 -8.85 -7.75
CA CYS A 214 18.30 -9.12 -9.04
C CYS A 214 19.07 -7.90 -9.59
N GLY A 215 18.77 -6.67 -9.13
CA GLY A 215 19.37 -5.43 -9.60
C GLY A 215 19.06 -5.04 -11.06
N LEU A 216 18.11 -5.70 -11.71
CA LEU A 216 17.90 -5.58 -13.16
C LEU A 216 16.43 -5.42 -13.57
N CYS A 217 15.46 -5.70 -12.69
CA CYS A 217 14.04 -5.52 -12.99
C CYS A 217 13.59 -4.09 -12.71
N ASP A 218 12.41 -3.72 -13.22
CA ASP A 218 11.87 -2.35 -13.09
C ASP A 218 11.75 -1.89 -11.62
N ALA A 219 11.51 -2.82 -10.69
CA ALA A 219 11.44 -2.48 -9.26
C ALA A 219 12.82 -2.28 -8.58
N CYS A 220 13.91 -2.72 -9.24
CA CYS A 220 15.28 -2.52 -8.74
C CYS A 220 15.92 -1.23 -9.29
N TYR A 221 15.37 -0.64 -10.35
CA TYR A 221 15.82 0.60 -10.96
C TYR A 221 15.17 1.78 -10.28
#